data_18dfbac58a052a1a2295ede0600dca9d
#
_entry.id   18dfbac58a052a1a2295ede0600dca9d
#
_cell.length_a   1.000
_cell.length_b   1.000
_cell.length_c   1.000
_cell.angle_alpha   90.00
_cell.angle_beta   90.00
_cell.angle_gamma   90.00
#
_symmetry.space_group_name_H-M   'P 1'
#
loop_
_entity.id
_entity.type
_entity.pdbx_description
1 polymer ?
#
loop_
_entity_poly.entity_id
_entity_poly.type
_entity_poly.pdbx_seq_one_letter_code
_entity_poly.pdbx_strand_id
1 'polypeptide(L)'
;MTMRSENTTTGAEAQPTRVALIGIVVENPRAVPKMNEILHEYAHYVIGRMGIPYEKRGVSIISVAVDAPADVISALSGKIGRLEGISTKTIYSKLPENET
;
A
#
# COMPACT_ATOMS: atom_id res chain seq x y z
N MET A 1 14.89 -13.14 -22.51
CA MET A 1 14.19 -13.12 -21.93
C MET A 1 13.77 -13.02 -21.64
N THR A 2 14.09 -13.00 -22.06
CA THR A 2 13.26 -12.99 -21.56
C THR A 2 12.70 -12.90 -21.37
N MET A 3 12.77 -13.11 -21.79
CA MET A 3 11.80 -13.09 -21.39
C MET A 3 11.34 -12.96 -21.20
N ARG A 4 11.75 -13.15 -21.69
CA ARG A 4 10.89 -13.12 -21.41
C ARG A 4 10.33 -13.01 -21.40
N SER A 5 10.66 -13.20 -21.85
CA SER A 5 9.71 -13.19 -21.53
C SER A 5 9.14 -13.22 -21.61
N GLU A 6 9.16 -13.54 -22.00
CA GLU A 6 8.31 -13.58 -21.70
C GLU A 6 7.62 -13.54 -21.42
N ASN A 7 7.86 -13.85 -21.92
CA ASN A 7 6.90 -13.80 -21.40
C ASN A 7 6.21 -13.75 -21.26
N THR A 8 6.20 -13.94 -21.46
CA THR A 8 5.29 -13.83 -21.09
C THR A 8 4.43 -13.69 -20.91
N THR A 9 4.16 -13.49 -21.01
CA THR A 9 3.26 -13.28 -20.66
C THR A 9 2.24 -13.25 -20.74
N THR A 10 1.90 -13.42 -20.56
CA THR A 10 0.60 -13.34 -20.82
C THR A 10 0.00 -12.10 -20.40
N GLY A 11 -0.92 -11.55 -20.99
CA GLY A 11 -1.40 -10.23 -20.85
C GLY A 11 -1.65 -9.76 -19.45
N ALA A 12 -2.17 -10.64 -18.64
CA ALA A 12 -2.52 -10.26 -17.28
C ALA A 12 -1.33 -9.84 -16.48
N GLU A 13 -0.19 -10.34 -16.84
CA GLU A 13 0.99 -10.03 -16.09
C GLU A 13 1.47 -8.64 -16.29
N ALA A 14 1.03 -8.00 -17.32
CA ALA A 14 1.57 -6.71 -17.67
C ALA A 14 0.69 -5.56 -17.23
N GLN A 15 -0.02 -5.72 -16.12
CA GLN A 15 -0.82 -4.62 -15.60
C GLN A 15 0.03 -3.41 -15.31
N PRO A 16 -0.43 -2.22 -15.74
CA PRO A 16 0.29 -0.99 -15.38
C PRO A 16 0.27 -0.78 -13.88
N THR A 17 1.34 -0.22 -13.37
CA THR A 17 1.44 0.07 -11.95
C THR A 17 1.62 1.56 -11.72
N ARG A 18 1.24 1.99 -10.54
CA ARG A 18 1.40 3.36 -10.10
C ARG A 18 2.14 3.40 -8.78
N VAL A 19 2.91 4.47 -8.60
CA VAL A 19 3.55 4.72 -7.32
C VAL A 19 2.61 5.56 -6.48
N ALA A 20 2.43 5.20 -5.23
CA ALA A 20 1.53 5.93 -4.34
C ALA A 20 2.05 5.89 -2.92
N LEU A 21 1.56 6.83 -2.13
CA LEU A 21 1.85 6.90 -0.71
C LEU A 21 0.53 6.80 0.04
N ILE A 22 0.42 5.82 0.92
CA ILE A 22 -0.76 5.66 1.76
C ILE A 22 -0.42 6.22 3.13
N GLY A 23 -1.10 7.29 3.51
CA GLY A 23 -0.96 7.86 4.84
C GLY A 23 -1.98 7.23 5.76
N ILE A 24 -1.54 6.82 6.94
CA ILE A 24 -2.37 6.09 7.89
C ILE A 24 -2.24 6.76 9.26
N VAL A 25 -3.39 7.06 9.88
CA VAL A 25 -3.39 7.55 11.25
C VAL A 25 -4.09 6.48 12.10
N VAL A 26 -3.39 5.96 13.09
CA VAL A 26 -3.90 4.93 13.97
C VAL A 26 -4.24 5.57 15.32
N GLU A 27 -5.54 5.61 15.64
CA GLU A 27 -6.01 6.15 16.89
C GLU A 27 -6.33 5.07 17.91
N ASN A 28 -6.41 3.81 17.45
CA ASN A 28 -6.69 2.69 18.32
C ASN A 28 -5.56 1.66 18.17
N PRO A 29 -4.68 1.55 19.19
CA PRO A 29 -3.56 0.62 19.09
C PRO A 29 -3.99 -0.83 18.90
N ARG A 30 -5.21 -1.18 19.27
CA ARG A 30 -5.70 -2.56 19.10
C ARG A 30 -5.82 -2.94 17.63
N ALA A 31 -5.88 -1.95 16.74
CA ALA A 31 -6.00 -2.23 15.31
C ALA A 31 -4.66 -2.56 14.67
N VAL A 32 -3.54 -2.32 15.35
CA VAL A 32 -2.22 -2.48 14.76
C VAL A 32 -1.93 -3.91 14.31
N PRO A 33 -2.22 -4.95 15.10
CA PRO A 33 -1.94 -6.31 14.61
C PRO A 33 -2.68 -6.64 13.33
N LYS A 34 -3.93 -6.23 13.21
CA LYS A 34 -4.71 -6.50 12.00
C LYS A 34 -4.19 -5.70 10.82
N MET A 35 -3.82 -4.45 11.05
CA MET A 35 -3.22 -3.61 10.02
C MET A 35 -1.93 -4.26 9.51
N ASN A 36 -1.09 -4.74 10.40
CA ASN A 36 0.17 -5.38 10.01
C ASN A 36 -0.08 -6.66 9.23
N GLU A 37 -1.12 -7.39 9.57
CA GLU A 37 -1.51 -8.60 8.86
C GLU A 37 -1.89 -8.27 7.41
N ILE A 38 -2.67 -7.22 7.25
CA ILE A 38 -3.07 -6.78 5.92
C ILE A 38 -1.85 -6.32 5.11
N LEU A 39 -0.98 -5.52 5.73
CA LEU A 39 0.22 -5.05 5.05
C LEU A 39 1.11 -6.22 4.65
N HIS A 40 1.15 -7.27 5.45
CA HIS A 40 1.95 -8.45 5.11
C HIS A 40 1.41 -9.12 3.86
N GLU A 41 0.10 -9.18 3.70
CA GLU A 41 -0.51 -9.77 2.51
C GLU A 41 -0.10 -9.05 1.22
N TYR A 42 0.21 -7.76 1.33
CA TYR A 42 0.55 -6.93 0.18
C TYR A 42 2.04 -6.59 0.15
N ALA A 43 2.84 -7.35 0.87
CA ALA A 43 4.25 -6.96 1.11
C ALA A 43 5.04 -6.76 -0.17
N HIS A 44 4.78 -7.58 -1.19
CA HIS A 44 5.60 -7.49 -2.40
C HIS A 44 5.29 -6.23 -3.23
N TYR A 45 4.23 -5.52 -2.90
CA TYR A 45 3.95 -4.23 -3.55
C TYR A 45 4.55 -3.06 -2.78
N VAL A 46 5.01 -3.29 -1.55
CA VAL A 46 5.46 -2.22 -0.68
C VAL A 46 6.91 -1.87 -0.97
N ILE A 47 7.15 -0.59 -1.30
CA ILE A 47 8.50 -0.07 -1.50
C ILE A 47 9.17 0.15 -0.15
N GLY A 48 8.41 0.64 0.82
CA GLY A 48 8.93 0.90 2.15
C GLY A 48 7.83 1.45 3.04
N ARG A 49 8.10 1.47 4.33
CA ARG A 49 7.16 2.06 5.27
C ARG A 49 7.91 2.74 6.39
N MET A 50 7.28 3.74 6.97
CA MET A 50 7.84 4.50 8.06
C MET A 50 6.73 4.81 9.05
N GLY A 51 7.01 4.67 10.33
CA GLY A 51 6.01 4.93 11.34
C GLY A 51 6.58 5.76 12.46
N ILE A 52 5.75 6.66 13.00
CA ILE A 52 6.13 7.52 14.11
C ILE A 52 5.04 7.41 15.17
N PRO A 53 5.34 6.77 16.30
CA PRO A 53 4.38 6.80 17.42
C PRO A 53 4.40 8.17 18.07
N TYR A 54 3.22 8.71 18.30
CA TYR A 54 3.12 10.00 18.97
C TYR A 54 2.32 9.81 20.25
N GLU A 55 3.03 9.43 21.29
CA GLU A 55 2.40 9.03 22.53
C GLU A 55 1.65 10.14 23.23
N LYS A 56 2.11 11.37 23.01
CA LYS A 56 1.49 12.53 23.63
C LYS A 56 0.01 12.64 23.29
N ARG A 57 -0.38 12.21 22.10
CA ARG A 57 -1.77 12.26 21.66
C ARG A 57 -2.36 10.87 21.46
N GLY A 58 -1.60 9.82 21.80
CA GLY A 58 -2.09 8.46 21.70
C GLY A 58 -2.32 7.96 20.28
N VAL A 59 -1.57 8.49 19.31
CA VAL A 59 -1.74 8.09 17.91
C VAL A 59 -0.42 7.63 17.34
N SER A 60 -0.51 6.84 16.27
CA SER A 60 0.67 6.52 15.45
C SER A 60 0.40 7.00 14.03
N ILE A 61 1.43 7.54 13.40
CA ILE A 61 1.34 8.04 12.04
C ILE A 61 2.24 7.18 11.17
N ILE A 62 1.68 6.57 10.14
CA ILE A 62 2.39 5.61 9.33
C ILE A 62 2.27 6.00 7.87
N SER A 63 3.37 5.90 7.14
CA SER A 63 3.40 6.11 5.70
C SER A 63 3.85 4.82 5.05
N VAL A 64 3.12 4.39 4.02
CA VAL A 64 3.46 3.19 3.28
C VAL A 64 3.55 3.56 1.81
N ALA A 65 4.75 3.39 1.25
CA ALA A 65 4.97 3.65 -0.17
C ALA A 65 4.79 2.36 -0.95
N VAL A 66 4.06 2.43 -2.04
CA VAL A 66 3.74 1.23 -2.83
C VAL A 66 3.92 1.50 -4.31
N ASP A 67 4.14 0.43 -5.04
CA ASP A 67 4.14 0.43 -6.51
C ASP A 67 3.29 -0.76 -6.91
N ALA A 68 2.10 -0.50 -7.41
CA ALA A 68 1.12 -1.57 -7.64
C ALA A 68 0.06 -1.11 -8.62
N PRO A 69 -0.70 -2.04 -9.21
CA PRO A 69 -1.87 -1.65 -10.00
C PRO A 69 -2.83 -0.83 -9.15
N ALA A 70 -3.53 0.09 -9.79
CA ALA A 70 -4.41 1.02 -9.07
C ALA A 70 -5.48 0.30 -8.25
N ASP A 71 -6.04 -0.79 -8.77
CA ASP A 71 -7.05 -1.53 -8.03
C ASP A 71 -6.48 -2.21 -6.78
N VAL A 72 -5.22 -2.62 -6.84
CA VAL A 72 -4.55 -3.21 -5.67
C VAL A 72 -4.34 -2.14 -4.60
N ILE A 73 -3.90 -0.94 -5.00
CA ILE A 73 -3.69 0.16 -4.06
C ILE A 73 -5.01 0.51 -3.39
N SER A 74 -6.08 0.60 -4.17
CA SER A 74 -7.39 0.92 -3.64
C SER A 74 -7.87 -0.15 -2.66
N ALA A 75 -7.65 -1.42 -2.99
CA ALA A 75 -8.05 -2.51 -2.11
C ALA A 75 -7.28 -2.47 -0.80
N LEU A 76 -5.98 -2.25 -0.88
CA LEU A 76 -5.14 -2.18 0.32
C LEU A 76 -5.57 -1.03 1.22
N SER A 77 -5.68 0.16 0.65
CA SER A 77 -6.09 1.34 1.41
C SER A 77 -7.48 1.14 2.02
N GLY A 78 -8.40 0.56 1.26
CA GLY A 78 -9.74 0.31 1.75
C GLY A 78 -9.79 -0.69 2.90
N LYS A 79 -9.02 -1.76 2.80
CA LYS A 79 -8.98 -2.76 3.87
C LYS A 79 -8.47 -2.15 5.17
N ILE A 80 -7.39 -1.37 5.07
CA ILE A 80 -6.82 -0.75 6.27
C ILE A 80 -7.78 0.31 6.80
N GLY A 81 -8.36 1.11 5.92
CA GLY A 81 -9.24 2.20 6.34
C GLY A 81 -10.54 1.74 6.98
N ARG A 82 -10.92 0.48 6.79
CA ARG A 82 -12.12 -0.06 7.42
C ARG A 82 -11.88 -0.55 8.84
N LEU A 83 -10.63 -0.61 9.29
CA LEU A 83 -10.35 -1.00 10.66
C LEU A 83 -10.77 0.12 11.60
N GLU A 84 -11.41 -0.25 12.70
CA GLU A 84 -11.87 0.73 13.66
C GLU A 84 -10.68 1.48 14.26
N GLY A 85 -10.76 2.80 14.28
CA GLY A 85 -9.70 3.63 14.84
C GLY A 85 -8.56 3.90 13.88
N ILE A 86 -8.74 3.62 12.59
CA ILE A 86 -7.73 3.89 11.58
C ILE A 86 -8.34 4.72 10.46
N SER A 87 -7.61 5.74 10.04
CA SER A 87 -7.96 6.57 8.88
C SER A 87 -6.85 6.47 7.84
N THR A 88 -7.22 6.46 6.56
CA THR A 88 -6.25 6.41 5.48
C THR A 88 -6.55 7.45 4.43
N LYS A 89 -5.50 7.91 3.78
CA LYS A 89 -5.57 8.73 2.57
C LYS A 89 -4.44 8.31 1.66
N THR A 90 -4.71 8.28 0.37
CA THR A 90 -3.71 7.87 -0.61
C THR A 90 -3.40 9.03 -1.53
N ILE A 91 -2.11 9.23 -1.77
CA ILE A 91 -1.62 10.22 -2.71
C ILE A 91 -0.94 9.46 -3.83
N TYR A 92 -1.41 9.66 -5.05
CA TYR A 92 -0.81 9.01 -6.21
C TYR A 92 0.25 9.91 -6.83
N SER A 93 1.34 9.29 -7.25
CA SER A 93 2.35 10.00 -8.03
C SER A 93 1.75 10.43 -9.35
N LYS A 94 2.28 11.52 -9.89
CA LYS A 94 1.88 11.99 -11.22
C LYS A 94 2.74 11.37 -12.32
N LEU A 95 3.62 10.45 -11.96
CA LEU A 95 4.37 9.73 -12.97
C LEU A 95 3.42 8.93 -13.85
N PRO A 96 3.74 8.78 -15.15
CA PRO A 96 2.95 7.88 -15.98
C PRO A 96 2.97 6.47 -15.42
N GLU A 97 1.91 5.72 -15.67
CA GLU A 97 1.87 4.34 -15.25
C GLU A 97 2.98 3.54 -15.91
N ASN A 98 3.51 2.59 -15.15
CA ASN A 98 4.52 1.68 -15.67
C ASN A 98 3.79 0.53 -16.36
N GLU A 99 4.08 0.31 -17.63
CA GLU A 99 3.36 -0.68 -18.43
C GLU A 99 4.17 -1.92 -18.76
N THR A 100 5.31 -2.10 -18.14
CA THR A 100 6.14 -3.26 -18.45
C THR A 100 5.57 -4.58 -17.97
#